data_23a3119a8606daf6724798e333277014
#
_entry.id   23a3119a8606daf6724798e333277014
#
_cell.length_a   1.000
_cell.length_b   1.000
_cell.length_c   1.000
_cell.angle_alpha   90.00
_cell.angle_beta   90.00
_cell.angle_gamma   90.00
#
_symmetry.space_group_name_H-M   'P 1'
#
loop_
_entity.id
_entity.type
_entity.pdbx_description
1 polymer ?
#
loop_
_entity_poly.entity_id
_entity_poly.type
_entity_poly.pdbx_seq_one_letter_code
_entity_poly.pdbx_strand_id
1 'polypeptide(L)'
;MPRQSQNQSPAPSRKKALLSVAILLALTGVLILLFKDHWAEISAALAQLSLGQVALVLALGITYPLLEGVASWLIVRSRLPGFTLRHGIDNAWMGTFGNVICLGAGAVPMQTYYLHRCGLGLGPGVGLMTLQYVFHKAAVLVYATVLLLWNRQWFTAHAT
;
A
#
# COMPACT_ATOMS: atom_id res chain seq x y z
N MET A 1 19.63 37.12 2.83
CA MET A 1 19.13 35.72 2.95
C MET A 1 17.95 35.75 3.92
N PRO A 2 16.69 35.56 3.47
CA PRO A 2 15.57 35.51 4.37
C PRO A 2 15.51 34.13 5.03
N ARG A 3 15.45 34.11 6.37
CA ARG A 3 15.19 32.91 7.16
C ARG A 3 13.82 32.35 6.78
N GLN A 4 13.79 31.17 6.18
CA GLN A 4 12.56 30.41 6.05
C GLN A 4 12.10 30.05 7.47
N SER A 5 10.98 30.64 7.88
CA SER A 5 10.29 30.24 9.10
C SER A 5 9.86 28.79 8.92
N GLN A 6 10.49 27.89 9.66
CA GLN A 6 10.04 26.51 9.80
C GLN A 6 8.61 26.54 10.38
N ASN A 7 7.65 26.36 9.51
CA ASN A 7 6.26 26.15 9.87
C ASN A 7 6.17 24.77 10.56
N GLN A 8 6.44 24.76 11.87
CA GLN A 8 6.27 23.58 12.71
C GLN A 8 4.78 23.28 12.76
N SER A 9 4.35 22.27 12.03
CA SER A 9 3.00 21.73 12.17
C SER A 9 2.76 21.39 13.64
N PRO A 10 1.68 21.88 14.27
CA PRO A 10 1.41 21.64 15.67
C PRO A 10 1.31 20.13 15.92
N ALA A 11 2.03 19.65 16.92
CA ALA A 11 1.97 18.25 17.34
C ALA A 11 0.50 17.83 17.55
N PRO A 12 0.07 16.65 17.10
CA PRO A 12 -1.31 16.20 17.25
C PRO A 12 -1.68 16.24 18.73
N SER A 13 -2.80 16.89 19.06
CA SER A 13 -3.23 16.97 20.45
C SER A 13 -3.43 15.55 21.01
N ARG A 14 -3.07 15.33 22.26
CA ARG A 14 -3.20 14.00 22.93
C ARG A 14 -4.60 13.39 22.75
N LYS A 15 -5.64 14.25 22.72
CA LYS A 15 -7.03 13.82 22.46
C LYS A 15 -7.22 13.23 21.07
N LYS A 16 -6.63 13.84 20.03
CA LYS A 16 -6.71 13.31 18.65
C LYS A 16 -5.95 12.00 18.51
N ALA A 17 -4.79 11.88 19.14
CA ALA A 17 -4.02 10.64 19.16
C ALA A 17 -4.78 9.50 19.88
N LEU A 18 -5.37 9.78 21.05
CA LEU A 18 -6.20 8.81 21.78
C LEU A 18 -7.45 8.40 20.96
N LEU A 19 -8.10 9.35 20.30
CA LEU A 19 -9.25 9.05 19.45
C LEU A 19 -8.85 8.12 18.28
N SER A 20 -7.72 8.38 17.64
CA SER A 20 -7.22 7.54 16.54
C SER A 20 -6.90 6.11 17.03
N VAL A 21 -6.30 5.96 18.19
CA VAL A 21 -6.03 4.65 18.80
C VAL A 21 -7.35 3.95 19.15
N ALA A 22 -8.31 4.65 19.73
CA ALA A 22 -9.62 4.09 20.07
C ALA A 22 -10.38 3.60 18.83
N ILE A 23 -10.36 4.37 17.73
CA ILE A 23 -10.95 3.97 16.45
C ILE A 23 -10.25 2.72 15.89
N LEU A 24 -8.91 2.69 15.93
CA LEU A 24 -8.15 1.54 15.47
C LEU A 24 -8.48 0.28 16.28
N LEU A 25 -8.53 0.39 17.60
CA LEU A 25 -8.91 -0.72 18.47
C LEU A 25 -10.35 -1.19 18.24
N ALA A 26 -11.29 -0.25 18.03
CA ALA A 26 -12.67 -0.58 17.72
C ALA A 26 -12.78 -1.31 16.37
N LEU A 27 -12.09 -0.85 15.32
CA LEU A 27 -12.05 -1.52 14.01
C LEU A 27 -11.43 -2.92 14.12
N THR A 28 -10.33 -3.05 14.86
CA THR A 28 -9.70 -4.35 15.09
C THR A 28 -10.64 -5.29 15.84
N GLY A 29 -11.35 -4.79 16.87
CA GLY A 29 -12.35 -5.56 17.60
C GLY A 29 -13.49 -6.03 16.70
N VAL A 30 -14.01 -5.16 15.84
CA VAL A 30 -15.05 -5.52 14.86
C VAL A 30 -14.55 -6.60 13.90
N LEU A 31 -13.31 -6.49 13.38
CA LEU A 31 -12.74 -7.53 12.52
C LEU A 31 -12.63 -8.87 13.26
N ILE A 32 -12.12 -8.88 14.49
CA ILE A 32 -12.04 -10.11 15.30
C ILE A 32 -13.43 -10.73 15.50
N LEU A 33 -14.45 -9.92 15.79
CA LEU A 33 -15.82 -10.38 15.96
C LEU A 33 -16.42 -10.95 14.66
N LEU A 34 -16.15 -10.33 13.51
CA LEU A 34 -16.62 -10.81 12.22
C LEU A 34 -15.96 -12.15 11.81
N PHE A 35 -14.71 -12.35 12.17
CA PHE A 35 -13.96 -13.55 11.82
C PHE A 35 -14.03 -14.67 12.87
N LYS A 36 -14.57 -14.40 14.07
CA LYS A 36 -14.58 -15.39 15.17
C LYS A 36 -15.25 -16.72 14.78
N ASP A 37 -16.36 -16.64 14.01
CA ASP A 37 -17.15 -17.82 13.64
C ASP A 37 -16.48 -18.60 12.49
N HIS A 38 -15.58 -17.97 11.73
CA HIS A 38 -14.81 -18.59 10.64
C HIS A 38 -13.39 -18.99 11.07
N TRP A 39 -13.02 -18.78 12.34
CA TRP A 39 -11.65 -19.02 12.80
C TRP A 39 -11.24 -20.49 12.68
N ALA A 40 -12.17 -21.40 12.94
CA ALA A 40 -11.93 -22.85 12.78
C ALA A 40 -11.71 -23.22 11.30
N GLU A 41 -12.48 -22.66 10.39
CA GLU A 41 -12.34 -22.89 8.94
C GLU A 41 -11.03 -22.31 8.42
N ILE A 42 -10.68 -21.09 8.83
CA ILE A 42 -9.42 -20.43 8.46
C ILE A 42 -8.22 -21.23 8.97
N SER A 43 -8.26 -21.67 10.23
CA SER A 43 -7.15 -22.47 10.80
C SER A 43 -7.01 -23.82 10.15
N ALA A 44 -8.14 -24.49 9.81
CA ALA A 44 -8.13 -25.74 9.08
C ALA A 44 -7.59 -25.56 7.64
N ALA A 45 -7.97 -24.49 6.95
CA ALA A 45 -7.46 -24.18 5.62
C ALA A 45 -5.95 -23.88 5.67
N LEU A 46 -5.49 -23.11 6.67
CA LEU A 46 -4.06 -22.83 6.86
C LEU A 46 -3.26 -24.09 7.17
N ALA A 47 -3.81 -25.01 7.97
CA ALA A 47 -3.15 -26.29 8.31
C ALA A 47 -3.00 -27.22 7.09
N GLN A 48 -3.79 -27.04 6.05
CA GLN A 48 -3.70 -27.82 4.80
C GLN A 48 -2.64 -27.27 3.83
N LEU A 49 -2.12 -26.05 4.07
CA LEU A 49 -1.09 -25.47 3.21
C LEU A 49 0.24 -26.19 3.40
N SER A 50 0.82 -26.64 2.30
CA SER A 50 2.19 -27.15 2.31
C SER A 50 3.19 -26.01 2.61
N LEU A 51 4.33 -26.35 3.19
CA LEU A 51 5.40 -25.38 3.46
C LEU A 51 5.81 -24.64 2.16
N GLY A 52 5.81 -25.31 1.01
CA GLY A 52 6.10 -24.72 -0.29
C GLY A 52 5.06 -23.65 -0.69
N GLN A 53 3.78 -23.88 -0.44
CA GLN A 53 2.72 -22.90 -0.71
C GLN A 53 2.86 -21.68 0.20
N VAL A 54 3.13 -21.88 1.49
CA VAL A 54 3.39 -20.77 2.42
C VAL A 54 4.60 -19.94 1.97
N ALA A 55 5.72 -20.63 1.63
CA ALA A 55 6.92 -19.96 1.14
C ALA A 55 6.65 -19.17 -0.16
N LEU A 56 5.86 -19.73 -1.08
CA LEU A 56 5.47 -19.06 -2.33
C LEU A 56 4.65 -17.79 -2.05
N VAL A 57 3.65 -17.88 -1.19
CA VAL A 57 2.81 -16.72 -0.82
C VAL A 57 3.64 -15.62 -0.17
N LEU A 58 4.55 -15.98 0.76
CA LEU A 58 5.45 -15.02 1.38
C LEU A 58 6.41 -14.38 0.36
N ALA A 59 6.98 -15.18 -0.55
CA ALA A 59 7.86 -14.68 -1.59
C ALA A 59 7.12 -13.69 -2.52
N LEU A 60 5.91 -14.01 -2.95
CA LEU A 60 5.07 -13.11 -3.75
C LEU A 60 4.71 -11.83 -2.98
N GLY A 61 4.37 -11.96 -1.69
CA GLY A 61 4.07 -10.82 -0.80
C GLY A 61 5.25 -9.85 -0.64
N ILE A 62 6.48 -10.36 -0.60
CA ILE A 62 7.69 -9.53 -0.53
C ILE A 62 8.06 -8.97 -1.92
N THR A 63 7.86 -9.74 -2.98
CA THR A 63 8.19 -9.33 -4.35
C THR A 63 7.40 -8.10 -4.77
N TYR A 64 6.13 -7.99 -4.39
CA TYR A 64 5.28 -6.86 -4.76
C TYR A 64 5.85 -5.50 -4.32
N PRO A 65 6.14 -5.23 -3.03
CA PRO A 65 6.70 -3.93 -2.62
C PRO A 65 8.12 -3.69 -3.16
N LEU A 66 8.89 -4.73 -3.46
CA LEU A 66 10.19 -4.57 -4.11
C LEU A 66 10.03 -4.06 -5.54
N LEU A 67 9.13 -4.64 -6.33
CA LEU A 67 8.84 -4.18 -7.70
C LEU A 67 8.25 -2.76 -7.69
N GLU A 68 7.34 -2.46 -6.77
CA GLU A 68 6.81 -1.11 -6.57
C GLU A 68 7.93 -0.12 -6.21
N GLY A 69 8.88 -0.54 -5.39
CA GLY A 69 10.07 0.25 -5.04
C GLY A 69 10.96 0.55 -6.24
N VAL A 70 11.18 -0.42 -7.13
CA VAL A 70 11.90 -0.22 -8.40
C VAL A 70 11.15 0.78 -9.28
N ALA A 71 9.84 0.64 -9.43
CA ALA A 71 9.01 1.58 -10.21
C ALA A 71 9.09 3.00 -9.65
N SER A 72 8.96 3.15 -8.33
CA SER A 72 9.08 4.42 -7.63
C SER A 72 10.47 5.05 -7.86
N TRP A 73 11.54 4.26 -7.74
CA TRP A 73 12.89 4.73 -8.02
C TRP A 73 13.06 5.21 -9.45
N LEU A 74 12.60 4.46 -10.44
CA LEU A 74 12.68 4.82 -11.86
C LEU A 74 11.97 6.14 -12.17
N ILE A 75 10.80 6.36 -11.57
CA ILE A 75 9.98 7.55 -11.79
C ILE A 75 10.61 8.77 -11.11
N VAL A 76 11.04 8.61 -9.84
CA VAL A 76 11.49 9.74 -9.00
C VAL A 76 12.90 10.18 -9.33
N ARG A 77 13.82 9.27 -9.70
CA ARG A 77 15.23 9.59 -9.94
C ARG A 77 15.46 10.66 -11.02
N SER A 78 14.51 10.80 -11.97
CA SER A 78 14.57 11.83 -13.01
C SER A 78 14.38 13.25 -12.46
N ARG A 79 13.71 13.39 -11.32
CA ARG A 79 13.42 14.66 -10.64
C ARG A 79 14.27 14.88 -9.39
N LEU A 80 14.79 13.82 -8.82
CA LEU A 80 15.63 13.83 -7.63
C LEU A 80 16.85 12.92 -7.85
N PRO A 81 17.98 13.45 -8.39
CA PRO A 81 19.16 12.66 -8.76
C PRO A 81 19.78 11.85 -7.60
N GLY A 82 19.60 12.30 -6.35
CA GLY A 82 20.05 11.58 -5.15
C GLY A 82 19.12 10.46 -4.67
N PHE A 83 18.02 10.22 -5.37
CA PHE A 83 17.05 9.18 -4.99
C PHE A 83 17.53 7.80 -5.42
N THR A 84 17.93 6.99 -4.44
CA THR A 84 18.49 5.65 -4.65
C THR A 84 17.39 4.58 -4.72
N LEU A 85 17.73 3.38 -5.17
CA LEU A 85 16.81 2.22 -5.14
C LEU A 85 16.29 1.94 -3.72
N ARG A 86 17.15 2.09 -2.70
CA ARG A 86 16.75 1.95 -1.29
C ARG A 86 15.62 2.93 -0.93
N HIS A 87 15.76 4.19 -1.31
CA HIS A 87 14.69 5.18 -1.11
C HIS A 87 13.39 4.79 -1.84
N GLY A 88 13.51 4.18 -3.04
CA GLY A 88 12.34 3.66 -3.77
C GLY A 88 11.62 2.55 -2.99
N ILE A 89 12.37 1.60 -2.44
CA ILE A 89 11.82 0.50 -1.62
C ILE A 89 11.19 1.05 -0.33
N ASP A 90 11.89 1.96 0.37
CA ASP A 90 11.34 2.61 1.57
C ASP A 90 10.04 3.36 1.25
N ASN A 91 9.97 4.03 0.07
CA ASN A 91 8.75 4.71 -0.39
C ASN A 91 7.60 3.74 -0.65
N ALA A 92 7.86 2.56 -1.23
CA ALA A 92 6.86 1.52 -1.44
C ALA A 92 6.32 0.98 -0.10
N TRP A 93 7.19 0.73 0.88
CA TRP A 93 6.77 0.34 2.23
C TRP A 93 5.93 1.40 2.91
N MET A 94 6.27 2.69 2.75
CA MET A 94 5.45 3.80 3.27
C MET A 94 4.07 3.82 2.61
N GLY A 95 3.98 3.52 1.32
CA GLY A 95 2.70 3.37 0.60
C GLY A 95 1.86 2.22 1.13
N THR A 96 2.47 1.05 1.30
CA THR A 96 1.82 -0.14 1.86
C THR A 96 1.30 0.14 3.28
N PHE A 97 2.13 0.73 4.14
CA PHE A 97 1.76 1.15 5.48
C PHE A 97 0.59 2.15 5.48
N GLY A 98 0.65 3.16 4.59
CA GLY A 98 -0.42 4.14 4.42
C GLY A 98 -1.75 3.49 4.03
N ASN A 99 -1.72 2.51 3.12
CA ASN A 99 -2.93 1.79 2.71
C ASN A 99 -3.54 0.98 3.86
N VAL A 100 -2.73 0.36 4.71
CA VAL A 100 -3.22 -0.37 5.88
C VAL A 100 -3.91 0.56 6.86
N ILE A 101 -3.30 1.73 7.18
CA ILE A 101 -3.87 2.67 8.15
C ILE A 101 -5.11 3.38 7.62
N CYS A 102 -5.12 3.75 6.33
CA CYS A 102 -6.19 4.54 5.72
C CYS A 102 -7.12 3.70 4.83
N LEU A 103 -7.27 2.40 5.11
CA LEU A 103 -8.18 1.49 4.41
C LEU A 103 -8.08 1.57 2.87
N GLY A 104 -6.84 1.61 2.36
CA GLY A 104 -6.56 1.62 0.92
C GLY A 104 -6.36 3.00 0.29
N ALA A 105 -6.63 4.11 1.00
CA ALA A 105 -6.50 5.47 0.46
C ALA A 105 -5.18 6.18 0.84
N GLY A 106 -4.34 5.56 1.66
CA GLY A 106 -3.19 6.21 2.29
C GLY A 106 -1.88 6.13 1.52
N ALA A 107 -1.79 5.37 0.41
CA ALA A 107 -0.53 5.21 -0.30
C ALA A 107 0.02 6.54 -0.81
N VAL A 108 -0.74 7.26 -1.63
CA VAL A 108 -0.28 8.52 -2.25
C VAL A 108 0.12 9.57 -1.21
N PRO A 109 -0.67 9.85 -0.16
CA PRO A 109 -0.26 10.80 0.88
C PRO A 109 1.03 10.40 1.60
N MET A 110 1.16 9.13 2.00
CA MET A 110 2.33 8.66 2.74
C MET A 110 3.60 8.63 1.90
N GLN A 111 3.51 8.17 0.65
CA GLN A 111 4.60 8.20 -0.31
C GLN A 111 5.02 9.64 -0.62
N THR A 112 4.06 10.54 -0.83
CA THR A 112 4.35 11.97 -1.06
C THR A 112 5.05 12.60 0.15
N TYR A 113 4.60 12.28 1.36
CA TYR A 113 5.26 12.75 2.58
C TYR A 113 6.71 12.25 2.66
N TYR A 114 6.95 10.98 2.36
CA TYR A 114 8.31 10.43 2.32
C TYR A 114 9.19 11.14 1.28
N LEU A 115 8.70 11.32 0.06
CA LEU A 115 9.42 12.04 -1.01
C LEU A 115 9.74 13.49 -0.63
N HIS A 116 8.81 14.15 0.08
CA HIS A 116 9.05 15.49 0.60
C HIS A 116 10.20 15.51 1.61
N ARG A 117 10.29 14.49 2.47
CA ARG A 117 11.43 14.33 3.39
C ARG A 117 12.74 14.07 2.66
N CYS A 118 12.71 13.46 1.48
CA CYS A 118 13.87 13.27 0.62
C CYS A 118 14.26 14.52 -0.18
N GLY A 119 13.50 15.62 -0.10
CA GLY A 119 13.81 16.89 -0.75
C GLY A 119 12.98 17.19 -2.00
N LEU A 120 11.99 16.36 -2.35
CA LEU A 120 11.08 16.64 -3.46
C LEU A 120 9.96 17.59 -2.99
N GLY A 121 9.59 18.58 -3.81
CA GLY A 121 8.44 19.46 -3.50
C GLY A 121 7.13 18.66 -3.41
N LEU A 122 6.19 19.11 -2.55
CA LEU A 122 4.90 18.41 -2.34
C LEU A 122 4.10 18.26 -3.64
N GLY A 123 3.99 19.33 -4.45
CA GLY A 123 3.24 19.28 -5.72
C GLY A 123 3.76 18.22 -6.69
N PRO A 124 5.05 18.27 -7.05
CA PRO A 124 5.68 17.22 -7.85
C PRO A 124 5.56 15.82 -7.23
N GLY A 125 5.69 15.70 -5.91
CA GLY A 125 5.53 14.43 -5.20
C GLY A 125 4.14 13.82 -5.36
N VAL A 126 3.10 14.61 -5.12
CA VAL A 126 1.69 14.19 -5.35
C VAL A 126 1.49 13.78 -6.81
N GLY A 127 1.97 14.59 -7.76
CA GLY A 127 1.81 14.30 -9.18
C GLY A 127 2.45 12.96 -9.59
N LEU A 128 3.70 12.70 -9.16
CA LEU A 128 4.41 11.46 -9.48
C LEU A 128 3.74 10.24 -8.82
N MET A 129 3.35 10.33 -7.56
CA MET A 129 2.73 9.21 -6.85
C MET A 129 1.31 8.92 -7.36
N THR A 130 0.56 9.95 -7.72
CA THR A 130 -0.75 9.78 -8.37
C THR A 130 -0.58 9.12 -9.73
N LEU A 131 0.39 9.54 -10.53
CA LEU A 131 0.68 8.91 -11.82
C LEU A 131 1.06 7.44 -11.66
N GLN A 132 1.95 7.11 -10.73
CA GLN A 132 2.31 5.72 -10.39
C GLN A 132 1.08 4.91 -9.99
N TYR A 133 0.22 5.46 -9.14
CA TYR A 133 -1.02 4.83 -8.71
C TYR A 133 -1.97 4.55 -9.87
N VAL A 134 -2.17 5.51 -10.78
CA VAL A 134 -3.02 5.35 -11.96
C VAL A 134 -2.49 4.25 -12.88
N PHE A 135 -1.18 4.24 -13.17
CA PHE A 135 -0.57 3.17 -13.98
C PHE A 135 -0.71 1.80 -13.33
N HIS A 136 -0.51 1.72 -12.02
CA HIS A 136 -0.72 0.47 -11.28
C HIS A 136 -2.18 -0.03 -11.42
N LYS A 137 -3.17 0.84 -11.22
CA LYS A 137 -4.58 0.48 -11.36
C LYS A 137 -4.96 0.10 -12.79
N ALA A 138 -4.42 0.81 -13.78
CA ALA A 138 -4.60 0.47 -15.20
C ALA A 138 -4.02 -0.91 -15.53
N ALA A 139 -2.83 -1.23 -15.03
CA ALA A 139 -2.21 -2.55 -15.22
C ALA A 139 -3.05 -3.67 -14.58
N VAL A 140 -3.57 -3.45 -13.36
CA VAL A 140 -4.48 -4.41 -12.69
C VAL A 140 -5.76 -4.61 -13.51
N LEU A 141 -6.35 -3.53 -14.04
CA LEU A 141 -7.56 -3.61 -14.87
C LEU A 141 -7.31 -4.42 -16.15
N VAL A 142 -6.21 -4.14 -16.85
CA VAL A 142 -5.82 -4.89 -18.06
C VAL A 142 -5.63 -6.37 -17.73
N TYR A 143 -4.89 -6.68 -16.66
CA TYR A 143 -4.65 -8.05 -16.21
C TYR A 143 -5.96 -8.77 -15.88
N ALA A 144 -6.85 -8.13 -15.11
CA ALA A 144 -8.15 -8.70 -14.77
C ALA A 144 -9.00 -8.95 -16.02
N THR A 145 -9.01 -8.00 -16.99
CA THR A 145 -9.73 -8.15 -18.25
C THR A 145 -9.20 -9.35 -19.05
N VAL A 146 -7.89 -9.49 -19.17
CA VAL A 146 -7.26 -10.63 -19.85
C VAL A 146 -7.65 -11.96 -19.18
N LEU A 147 -7.59 -12.04 -17.85
CA LEU A 147 -8.00 -13.23 -17.13
C LEU A 147 -9.48 -13.57 -17.30
N LEU A 148 -10.36 -12.57 -17.27
CA LEU A 148 -11.79 -12.76 -17.48
C LEU A 148 -12.07 -13.30 -18.91
N LEU A 149 -11.43 -12.73 -19.91
CA LEU A 149 -11.59 -13.17 -21.30
C LEU A 149 -11.03 -14.59 -21.51
N TRP A 150 -9.91 -14.91 -20.86
CA TRP A 150 -9.30 -16.24 -20.93
C TRP A 150 -10.16 -17.31 -20.23
N ASN A 151 -10.74 -16.99 -19.08
CA ASN A 151 -11.54 -17.92 -18.29
C ASN A 151 -13.05 -17.72 -18.45
N ARG A 152 -13.52 -17.11 -19.55
CA ARG A 152 -14.94 -16.80 -19.77
C ARG A 152 -15.87 -18.00 -19.56
N GLN A 153 -15.47 -19.19 -19.96
CA GLN A 153 -16.27 -20.43 -19.81
C GLN A 153 -16.48 -20.79 -18.33
N TRP A 154 -15.47 -20.60 -17.49
CA TRP A 154 -15.59 -20.83 -16.06
C TRP A 154 -16.59 -19.87 -15.41
N PHE A 155 -16.53 -18.58 -15.78
CA PHE A 155 -17.46 -17.58 -15.25
C PHE A 155 -18.90 -17.81 -15.70
N THR A 156 -19.13 -18.19 -16.95
CA THR A 156 -20.49 -18.47 -17.45
C THR A 156 -21.09 -19.73 -16.83
N ALA A 157 -20.27 -20.72 -16.50
CA ALA A 157 -20.72 -21.95 -15.83
C ALA A 157 -21.09 -21.77 -14.36
N HIS A 158 -20.56 -20.73 -13.68
CA HIS A 158 -20.79 -20.47 -12.25
C HIS A 158 -21.63 -19.20 -11.99
N ALA A 159 -22.12 -18.53 -13.03
CA ALA A 159 -22.98 -17.34 -12.91
C ALA A 159 -24.49 -17.64 -12.89
N THR A 160 -24.86 -18.93 -12.90
CA THR A 160 -26.22 -19.44 -12.69
C THR A 160 -26.33 -20.12 -11.36
#